data_c5ac4d8d9cb7cefd46dfaa69cfa462b5
#
_entry.id   c5ac4d8d9cb7cefd46dfaa69cfa462b5
#
_cell.length_a   1.000
_cell.length_b   1.000
_cell.length_c   1.000
_cell.angle_alpha   90.00
_cell.angle_beta   90.00
_cell.angle_gamma   90.00
#
_symmetry.space_group_name_H-M   'P 1'
#
loop_
_entity.id
_entity.type
_entity.pdbx_description
1 polymer ?
#
loop_
_entity_poly.entity_id
_entity_poly.type
_entity_poly.pdbx_seq_one_letter_code
_entity_poly.pdbx_strand_id
1 'polypeptide(L)'
;MKYGKIIGVNKNTEIKSMKNKAIKLLSLLLAIVMCSAILASCSTNNQVLANGGSNTVSTATYSLMTSLMKGNLAFYITSNYGSYNSSVFWNTITDGDTQMTYKQYYTYIVDEKVKTCLAALDLFDELGLSLTGEEIAAIDEEMNDFVRIDGNGSKNTLNGILAQYGANYQTLRDYKIMNAKISKLSAHLYGSNASKIADNVKQDYLEANYVAFRQLLIPTYDYLYVKDSLGDDIYYETDADGKIKTAVTSDGKSYDIIAYDTENGVTIDGENGIDANGNKIYFVANPESDELHVAYRKTGLVARKNSLDEKGNKIIEDFSAEKVAQLKKEAEDTMKLIVKGDGDGFLDLINLYDSNYGSVVDNTVGEMCYLAVGKSYSGYTTNGKLLEEVCKEVAKLEIGDFTLYRSDYGFHIIMRYECEEKAFSESKYSGWFVDENLNFDFNTDIVNNLFMKRLEPYMEGITFNEEYKSGIDISTITPNYNFY
;
A
#
# COMPACT_ATOMS: atom_id res chain seq x y z
N MET A 1 24.12 -16.72 26.61
CA MET A 1 22.71 -17.02 26.29
C MET A 1 21.83 -15.98 26.97
N LYS A 2 21.29 -15.03 26.25
CA LYS A 2 20.14 -14.23 26.67
C LYS A 2 19.25 -14.10 25.44
N TYR A 3 18.11 -14.75 25.50
CA TYR A 3 17.09 -14.69 24.46
C TYR A 3 16.54 -13.29 24.35
N GLY A 4 16.41 -12.81 23.11
CA GLY A 4 15.72 -11.59 22.79
C GLY A 4 14.27 -11.61 23.29
N LYS A 5 13.86 -10.52 23.86
CA LYS A 5 12.50 -10.29 24.35
C LYS A 5 11.60 -10.21 23.11
N ILE A 6 10.89 -11.30 22.83
CA ILE A 6 9.73 -11.24 21.92
C ILE A 6 8.80 -10.23 22.57
N ILE A 7 8.60 -9.10 21.92
CA ILE A 7 7.60 -8.10 22.30
C ILE A 7 6.27 -8.78 22.11
N GLY A 8 5.66 -9.21 23.21
CA GLY A 8 4.32 -9.74 23.22
C GLY A 8 3.36 -8.60 22.86
N VAL A 9 3.05 -8.48 21.58
CA VAL A 9 2.00 -7.57 21.12
C VAL A 9 0.73 -7.98 21.82
N ASN A 10 0.16 -7.05 22.59
CA ASN A 10 -1.04 -7.29 23.37
C ASN A 10 -2.19 -7.59 22.38
N LYS A 11 -2.84 -8.77 22.50
CA LYS A 11 -3.96 -9.18 21.63
C LYS A 11 -5.03 -8.09 21.45
N ASN A 12 -5.27 -7.28 22.48
CA ASN A 12 -6.21 -6.16 22.39
C ASN A 12 -5.69 -5.00 21.54
N THR A 13 -4.38 -4.82 21.47
CA THR A 13 -3.75 -3.80 20.60
C THR A 13 -3.77 -4.26 19.14
N GLU A 14 -3.56 -5.56 18.90
CA GLU A 14 -3.68 -6.15 17.55
C GLU A 14 -5.11 -6.06 17.02
N ILE A 15 -6.12 -6.43 17.83
CA ILE A 15 -7.53 -6.32 17.44
C ILE A 15 -7.92 -4.87 17.18
N LYS A 16 -7.42 -3.91 17.96
CA LYS A 16 -7.67 -2.47 17.76
C LYS A 16 -6.96 -1.93 16.52
N SER A 17 -5.75 -2.41 16.25
CA SER A 17 -5.00 -2.12 15.01
C SER A 17 -5.71 -2.71 13.79
N MET A 18 -6.21 -3.96 13.88
CA MET A 18 -7.00 -4.59 12.82
C MET A 18 -8.28 -3.80 12.51
N LYS A 19 -9.01 -3.34 13.54
CA LYS A 19 -10.22 -2.53 13.38
C LYS A 19 -9.94 -1.25 12.58
N ASN A 20 -8.94 -0.47 12.99
CA ASN A 20 -8.59 0.77 12.31
C ASN A 20 -8.09 0.55 10.88
N LYS A 21 -7.33 -0.54 10.64
CA LYS A 21 -6.84 -0.90 9.32
C LYS A 21 -7.97 -1.37 8.39
N ALA A 22 -8.91 -2.17 8.88
CA ALA A 22 -10.05 -2.62 8.09
C ALA A 22 -10.93 -1.43 7.63
N ILE A 23 -11.19 -0.47 8.52
CA ILE A 23 -11.98 0.74 8.20
C ILE A 23 -11.28 1.60 7.13
N LYS A 24 -9.97 1.80 7.27
CA LYS A 24 -9.18 2.59 6.33
C LYS A 24 -8.98 1.90 4.97
N LEU A 25 -8.87 0.56 4.98
CA LEU A 25 -8.76 -0.22 3.75
C LEU A 25 -10.01 -0.11 2.89
N LEU A 26 -11.15 0.06 3.52
CA LEU A 26 -12.41 0.09 2.81
C LEU A 26 -12.65 1.39 2.05
N SER A 27 -12.11 2.52 2.52
CA SER A 27 -12.11 3.75 1.72
C SER A 27 -11.28 3.58 0.43
N LEU A 28 -10.24 2.75 0.48
CA LEU A 28 -9.42 2.40 -0.67
C LEU A 28 -10.09 1.32 -1.55
N LEU A 29 -10.73 0.31 -0.93
CA LEU A 29 -11.49 -0.72 -1.64
C LEU A 29 -12.69 -0.14 -2.41
N LEU A 30 -13.33 0.93 -1.93
CA LEU A 30 -14.33 1.64 -2.70
C LEU A 30 -13.77 2.21 -4.00
N ALA A 31 -12.55 2.69 -3.98
CA ALA A 31 -11.85 3.21 -5.14
C ALA A 31 -11.45 2.10 -6.15
N ILE A 32 -10.88 1.00 -5.65
CA ILE A 32 -10.42 -0.12 -6.48
C ILE A 32 -11.59 -0.95 -7.01
N VAL A 33 -12.68 -1.04 -6.25
CA VAL A 33 -13.83 -1.89 -6.54
C VAL A 33 -14.76 -1.33 -7.61
N MET A 34 -14.52 -0.14 -8.17
CA MET A 34 -15.21 0.25 -9.39
C MET A 34 -14.85 -0.61 -10.61
N CYS A 35 -13.79 -1.41 -10.54
CA CYS A 35 -13.29 -2.20 -11.66
C CYS A 35 -13.52 -3.72 -11.56
N SER A 36 -14.06 -4.28 -10.46
CA SER A 36 -14.29 -5.73 -10.39
C SER A 36 -15.46 -6.14 -9.50
N ALA A 37 -16.21 -6.97 -9.91
CA ALA A 37 -17.43 -7.46 -9.73
C ALA A 37 -18.07 -8.45 -8.95
N ILE A 38 -18.85 -9.39 -8.89
CA ILE A 38 -20.00 -9.98 -9.48
C ILE A 38 -20.69 -11.11 -8.70
N LEU A 39 -21.70 -11.59 -8.72
CA LEU A 39 -23.01 -12.12 -8.86
C LEU A 39 -23.29 -13.44 -8.16
N ALA A 40 -24.27 -13.98 -8.11
CA ALA A 40 -25.50 -14.29 -7.71
C ALA A 40 -26.09 -15.66 -7.69
N SER A 41 -26.96 -16.18 -7.60
CA SER A 41 -28.09 -16.75 -7.03
C SER A 41 -28.45 -18.18 -7.44
N CYS A 42 -29.03 -18.92 -6.63
CA CYS A 42 -30.21 -19.73 -6.94
C CYS A 42 -31.13 -19.82 -5.74
N SER A 43 -32.08 -18.95 -5.63
CA SER A 43 -33.36 -19.24 -5.03
C SER A 43 -34.45 -18.71 -5.97
N THR A 44 -35.62 -19.27 -5.92
CA THR A 44 -36.79 -18.99 -6.76
C THR A 44 -37.33 -17.57 -6.66
N ASN A 45 -36.62 -16.64 -6.00
CA ASN A 45 -37.04 -15.25 -5.79
C ASN A 45 -35.92 -14.29 -6.20
N ASN A 46 -35.76 -14.06 -7.49
CA ASN A 46 -34.94 -12.97 -8.03
C ASN A 46 -35.76 -11.66 -7.97
N GLN A 47 -36.04 -11.20 -6.75
CA GLN A 47 -36.84 -10.02 -6.49
C GLN A 47 -35.99 -8.76 -6.65
N VAL A 48 -36.60 -7.65 -7.03
CA VAL A 48 -35.97 -6.34 -7.04
C VAL A 48 -35.70 -5.92 -5.59
N LEU A 49 -34.44 -5.81 -5.26
CA LEU A 49 -33.99 -5.42 -3.91
C LEU A 49 -33.70 -3.91 -3.82
N ALA A 50 -33.06 -3.34 -4.84
CA ALA A 50 -32.81 -1.91 -4.90
C ALA A 50 -33.27 -1.34 -6.26
N ASN A 51 -33.77 -0.11 -6.21
CA ASN A 51 -34.36 0.57 -7.37
C ASN A 51 -33.73 1.99 -7.45
N GLY A 52 -33.14 2.30 -8.60
CA GLY A 52 -32.75 3.64 -9.02
C GLY A 52 -33.37 3.91 -10.34
N GLY A 53 -33.93 5.08 -10.60
CA GLY A 53 -34.49 5.50 -11.88
C GLY A 53 -35.07 4.40 -12.75
N SER A 54 -34.34 4.05 -13.82
CA SER A 54 -34.68 2.95 -14.75
C SER A 54 -33.99 1.62 -14.45
N ASN A 55 -33.01 1.61 -13.53
CA ASN A 55 -32.18 0.46 -13.25
C ASN A 55 -32.50 -0.17 -11.89
N THR A 56 -32.31 -1.48 -11.78
CA THR A 56 -32.61 -2.23 -10.56
C THR A 56 -31.49 -3.22 -10.23
N VAL A 57 -31.32 -3.51 -8.93
CA VAL A 57 -30.49 -4.60 -8.43
C VAL A 57 -31.38 -5.65 -7.78
N SER A 58 -31.20 -6.91 -8.19
CA SER A 58 -31.94 -8.03 -7.61
C SER A 58 -31.34 -8.52 -6.30
N THR A 59 -32.12 -9.28 -5.51
CA THR A 59 -31.63 -10.00 -4.33
C THR A 59 -30.43 -10.88 -4.68
N ALA A 60 -30.44 -11.48 -5.84
CA ALA A 60 -29.37 -12.31 -6.36
C ALA A 60 -28.09 -11.53 -6.61
N THR A 61 -28.18 -10.39 -7.30
CA THR A 61 -27.03 -9.50 -7.54
C THR A 61 -26.47 -8.97 -6.24
N TYR A 62 -27.34 -8.55 -5.31
CA TYR A 62 -26.91 -8.07 -4.00
C TYR A 62 -26.15 -9.16 -3.20
N SER A 63 -26.69 -10.39 -3.14
CA SER A 63 -26.07 -11.50 -2.43
C SER A 63 -24.66 -11.79 -2.92
N LEU A 64 -24.45 -11.67 -4.21
CA LEU A 64 -23.15 -11.90 -4.77
C LEU A 64 -22.19 -10.73 -4.59
N MET A 65 -22.63 -9.49 -4.71
CA MET A 65 -21.81 -8.33 -4.31
C MET A 65 -21.35 -8.47 -2.86
N THR A 66 -22.24 -8.98 -2.00
CA THR A 66 -21.94 -9.30 -0.60
C THR A 66 -20.93 -10.43 -0.47
N SER A 67 -21.07 -11.51 -1.26
CA SER A 67 -20.14 -12.66 -1.22
C SER A 67 -18.74 -12.28 -1.65
N LEU A 68 -18.61 -11.44 -2.65
CA LEU A 68 -17.32 -10.92 -3.12
C LEU A 68 -16.68 -9.98 -2.11
N MET A 69 -17.43 -9.06 -1.55
CA MET A 69 -16.95 -8.19 -0.47
C MET A 69 -16.40 -9.04 0.68
N LYS A 70 -17.14 -10.07 1.06
CA LYS A 70 -16.72 -10.99 2.12
C LYS A 70 -15.48 -11.80 1.73
N GLY A 71 -15.37 -12.24 0.48
CA GLY A 71 -14.20 -12.95 -0.04
C GLY A 71 -12.94 -12.10 0.03
N ASN A 72 -13.00 -10.90 -0.49
CA ASN A 72 -11.89 -9.94 -0.44
C ASN A 72 -11.45 -9.63 1.00
N LEU A 73 -12.41 -9.39 1.89
CA LEU A 73 -12.13 -9.13 3.30
C LEU A 73 -11.50 -10.33 3.99
N ALA A 74 -12.04 -11.53 3.79
CA ALA A 74 -11.52 -12.76 4.40
C ALA A 74 -10.12 -13.09 3.88
N PHE A 75 -9.87 -12.93 2.59
CA PHE A 75 -8.55 -13.06 1.99
C PHE A 75 -7.55 -12.08 2.60
N TYR A 76 -7.91 -10.81 2.66
CA TYR A 76 -7.05 -9.78 3.27
C TYR A 76 -6.72 -10.10 4.74
N ILE A 77 -7.74 -10.42 5.54
CA ILE A 77 -7.52 -10.73 6.97
C ILE A 77 -6.64 -11.97 7.12
N THR A 78 -6.87 -13.01 6.34
CA THR A 78 -6.08 -14.24 6.40
C THR A 78 -4.63 -13.99 5.97
N SER A 79 -4.41 -13.24 4.91
CA SER A 79 -3.08 -12.93 4.40
C SER A 79 -2.25 -12.07 5.36
N ASN A 80 -2.88 -11.12 6.06
CA ASN A 80 -2.16 -10.20 6.94
C ASN A 80 -2.11 -10.64 8.41
N TYR A 81 -3.03 -11.50 8.85
CA TYR A 81 -3.19 -11.88 10.27
C TYR A 81 -3.25 -13.40 10.50
N GLY A 82 -3.06 -14.19 9.45
CA GLY A 82 -2.94 -15.66 9.52
C GLY A 82 -4.24 -16.43 9.76
N SER A 83 -5.33 -15.78 10.21
CA SER A 83 -6.62 -16.44 10.41
C SER A 83 -7.80 -15.48 10.36
N TYR A 84 -8.93 -15.96 9.85
CA TYR A 84 -10.19 -15.24 9.81
C TYR A 84 -11.26 -16.02 10.55
N ASN A 85 -11.66 -15.55 11.73
CA ASN A 85 -12.77 -16.13 12.49
C ASN A 85 -14.04 -15.30 12.28
N SER A 86 -14.87 -15.73 11.32
CA SER A 86 -16.07 -14.99 10.95
C SER A 86 -17.11 -14.88 12.08
N SER A 87 -17.22 -15.87 12.97
CA SER A 87 -18.20 -15.85 14.05
C SER A 87 -17.92 -14.76 15.10
N VAL A 88 -16.65 -14.45 15.32
CA VAL A 88 -16.23 -13.38 16.23
C VAL A 88 -16.22 -12.04 15.52
N PHE A 89 -15.65 -12.00 14.31
CA PHE A 89 -15.44 -10.77 13.54
C PHE A 89 -16.74 -10.01 13.30
N TRP A 90 -17.76 -10.65 12.76
CA TRP A 90 -19.01 -9.99 12.34
C TRP A 90 -19.79 -9.33 13.50
N ASN A 91 -19.67 -9.84 14.69
CA ASN A 91 -20.34 -9.33 15.87
C ASN A 91 -19.50 -8.34 16.71
N THR A 92 -18.26 -8.08 16.29
CA THR A 92 -17.39 -7.12 16.97
C THR A 92 -17.71 -5.70 16.53
N ILE A 93 -17.73 -4.74 17.47
CA ILE A 93 -17.89 -3.32 17.16
C ILE A 93 -16.63 -2.80 16.44
N THR A 94 -16.82 -2.02 15.37
CA THR A 94 -15.74 -1.52 14.50
C THR A 94 -14.80 -0.57 15.22
N ASP A 95 -15.35 0.45 15.85
CA ASP A 95 -14.65 1.44 16.68
C ASP A 95 -15.62 2.09 17.69
N GLY A 96 -15.08 3.01 18.50
CA GLY A 96 -15.86 3.68 19.52
C GLY A 96 -16.84 4.75 19.00
N ASP A 97 -16.60 5.31 17.82
CA ASP A 97 -17.35 6.46 17.33
C ASP A 97 -18.66 6.06 16.65
N THR A 98 -18.64 5.03 15.81
CA THR A 98 -19.82 4.59 15.05
C THR A 98 -20.74 3.64 15.84
N GLN A 99 -20.21 2.92 16.82
CA GLN A 99 -20.91 1.87 17.58
C GLN A 99 -21.51 0.75 16.69
N MET A 100 -21.09 0.67 15.42
CA MET A 100 -21.53 -0.35 14.48
C MET A 100 -20.75 -1.65 14.69
N THR A 101 -21.41 -2.81 14.54
CA THR A 101 -20.70 -4.08 14.34
C THR A 101 -20.10 -4.12 12.94
N TYR A 102 -19.08 -4.97 12.74
CA TYR A 102 -18.56 -5.20 11.39
C TYR A 102 -19.65 -5.67 10.42
N LYS A 103 -20.61 -6.47 10.88
CA LYS A 103 -21.78 -6.87 10.08
C LYS A 103 -22.56 -5.65 9.59
N GLN A 104 -22.90 -4.72 10.47
CA GLN A 104 -23.64 -3.50 10.11
C GLN A 104 -22.82 -2.61 9.17
N TYR A 105 -21.55 -2.42 9.48
CA TYR A 105 -20.66 -1.59 8.69
C TYR A 105 -20.47 -2.13 7.26
N TYR A 106 -20.17 -3.42 7.12
CA TYR A 106 -20.00 -4.00 5.78
C TYR A 106 -21.30 -4.13 5.00
N THR A 107 -22.45 -4.30 5.68
CA THR A 107 -23.75 -4.20 5.03
C THR A 107 -23.96 -2.80 4.46
N TYR A 108 -23.68 -1.77 5.25
CA TYR A 108 -23.72 -0.37 4.79
C TYR A 108 -22.80 -0.16 3.56
N ILE A 109 -21.61 -0.72 3.55
CA ILE A 109 -20.71 -0.61 2.41
C ILE A 109 -21.25 -1.27 1.14
N VAL A 110 -21.88 -2.44 1.27
CA VAL A 110 -22.54 -3.09 0.12
C VAL A 110 -23.71 -2.21 -0.38
N ASP A 111 -24.48 -1.62 0.52
CA ASP A 111 -25.58 -0.71 0.16
C ASP A 111 -25.07 0.49 -0.63
N GLU A 112 -24.01 1.17 -0.14
CA GLU A 112 -23.41 2.31 -0.83
C GLU A 112 -22.84 1.91 -2.20
N LYS A 113 -22.27 0.71 -2.31
CA LYS A 113 -21.83 0.18 -3.61
C LYS A 113 -23.01 -0.03 -4.57
N VAL A 114 -24.11 -0.59 -4.10
CA VAL A 114 -25.32 -0.78 -4.92
C VAL A 114 -25.85 0.56 -5.38
N LYS A 115 -25.94 1.55 -4.48
CA LYS A 115 -26.32 2.91 -4.86
C LYS A 115 -25.41 3.49 -5.94
N THR A 116 -24.10 3.39 -5.75
CA THR A 116 -23.13 3.86 -6.74
C THR A 116 -23.31 3.17 -8.09
N CYS A 117 -23.52 1.85 -8.11
CA CYS A 117 -23.76 1.12 -9.34
C CYS A 117 -25.05 1.59 -10.05
N LEU A 118 -26.15 1.72 -9.32
CA LEU A 118 -27.43 2.17 -9.90
C LEU A 118 -27.35 3.61 -10.41
N ALA A 119 -26.76 4.50 -9.63
CA ALA A 119 -26.52 5.88 -10.03
C ALA A 119 -25.65 5.98 -11.31
N ALA A 120 -24.62 5.13 -11.41
CA ALA A 120 -23.79 5.07 -12.60
C ALA A 120 -24.55 4.53 -13.82
N LEU A 121 -25.42 3.54 -13.64
CA LEU A 121 -26.25 3.02 -14.73
C LEU A 121 -27.29 4.06 -15.20
N ASP A 122 -27.92 4.79 -14.28
CA ASP A 122 -28.87 5.85 -14.63
C ASP A 122 -28.18 6.97 -15.41
N LEU A 123 -26.96 7.39 -14.99
CA LEU A 123 -26.16 8.36 -15.74
C LEU A 123 -25.67 7.80 -17.10
N PHE A 124 -25.33 6.51 -17.17
CA PHE A 124 -24.95 5.84 -18.42
C PHE A 124 -26.09 5.89 -19.44
N ASP A 125 -27.32 5.58 -19.00
CA ASP A 125 -28.51 5.59 -19.83
C ASP A 125 -28.90 7.03 -20.21
N GLU A 126 -28.82 8.01 -19.30
CA GLU A 126 -29.07 9.43 -19.55
C GLU A 126 -28.16 9.98 -20.65
N LEU A 127 -26.87 9.58 -20.62
CA LEU A 127 -25.89 9.98 -21.64
C LEU A 127 -26.06 9.21 -22.97
N GLY A 128 -27.03 8.32 -23.09
CA GLY A 128 -27.29 7.53 -24.29
C GLY A 128 -26.14 6.56 -24.64
N LEU A 129 -25.35 6.14 -23.66
CA LEU A 129 -24.23 5.23 -23.87
C LEU A 129 -24.76 3.79 -24.06
N SER A 130 -23.99 2.99 -24.78
CA SER A 130 -24.29 1.56 -24.98
C SER A 130 -22.98 0.79 -25.10
N LEU A 131 -22.98 -0.48 -24.67
CA LEU A 131 -21.86 -1.38 -24.96
C LEU A 131 -21.87 -1.77 -26.44
N THR A 132 -20.72 -1.90 -27.04
CA THR A 132 -20.55 -2.38 -28.40
C THR A 132 -20.75 -3.91 -28.48
N GLY A 133 -20.94 -4.43 -29.68
CA GLY A 133 -20.99 -5.88 -29.88
C GLY A 133 -19.70 -6.59 -29.47
N GLU A 134 -18.55 -5.93 -29.62
CA GLU A 134 -17.25 -6.47 -29.22
C GLU A 134 -17.11 -6.53 -27.70
N GLU A 135 -17.55 -5.48 -26.98
CA GLU A 135 -17.54 -5.46 -25.51
C GLU A 135 -18.48 -6.54 -24.92
N ILE A 136 -19.63 -6.76 -25.55
CA ILE A 136 -20.54 -7.85 -25.13
C ILE A 136 -19.93 -9.22 -25.45
N ALA A 137 -19.30 -9.39 -26.63
CA ALA A 137 -18.66 -10.64 -27.01
C ALA A 137 -17.50 -11.00 -26.06
N ALA A 138 -16.71 -10.03 -25.61
CA ALA A 138 -15.65 -10.25 -24.64
C ALA A 138 -16.21 -10.75 -23.28
N ILE A 139 -17.32 -10.19 -22.82
CA ILE A 139 -18.01 -10.68 -21.62
C ILE A 139 -18.50 -12.12 -21.82
N ASP A 140 -19.10 -12.41 -22.98
CA ASP A 140 -19.61 -13.75 -23.29
C ASP A 140 -18.47 -14.79 -23.39
N GLU A 141 -17.30 -14.40 -23.87
CA GLU A 141 -16.10 -15.23 -23.88
C GLU A 141 -15.62 -15.53 -22.46
N GLU A 142 -15.50 -14.52 -21.61
CA GLU A 142 -15.16 -14.70 -20.18
C GLU A 142 -16.17 -15.63 -19.48
N MET A 143 -17.44 -15.44 -19.72
CA MET A 143 -18.49 -16.32 -19.19
C MET A 143 -18.39 -17.77 -19.70
N ASN A 144 -17.96 -17.98 -20.95
CA ASN A 144 -17.70 -19.29 -21.48
C ASN A 144 -16.46 -19.95 -20.86
N ASP A 145 -15.45 -19.14 -20.50
CA ASP A 145 -14.29 -19.63 -19.76
C ASP A 145 -14.67 -20.11 -18.35
N PHE A 146 -15.52 -19.40 -17.64
CA PHE A 146 -16.07 -19.90 -16.38
C PHE A 146 -16.82 -21.22 -16.54
N VAL A 147 -17.61 -21.36 -17.60
CA VAL A 147 -18.28 -22.65 -17.89
C VAL A 147 -17.25 -23.73 -18.18
N ARG A 148 -16.21 -23.45 -18.95
CA ARG A 148 -15.19 -24.40 -19.35
C ARG A 148 -14.31 -24.83 -18.18
N ILE A 149 -13.84 -23.88 -17.37
CA ILE A 149 -12.88 -24.11 -16.30
C ILE A 149 -13.61 -24.53 -15.01
N ASP A 150 -14.42 -23.65 -14.43
CA ASP A 150 -15.06 -23.88 -13.14
C ASP A 150 -16.26 -24.83 -13.28
N GLY A 151 -17.02 -24.68 -14.36
CA GLY A 151 -18.15 -25.52 -14.66
C GLY A 151 -17.81 -26.88 -15.26
N ASN A 152 -16.52 -27.19 -15.48
CA ASN A 152 -16.07 -28.41 -16.16
C ASN A 152 -16.85 -28.67 -17.46
N GLY A 153 -17.04 -27.62 -18.25
CA GLY A 153 -17.78 -27.63 -19.51
C GLY A 153 -19.31 -27.59 -19.39
N SER A 154 -19.87 -27.46 -18.20
CA SER A 154 -21.32 -27.50 -17.95
C SER A 154 -21.82 -26.25 -17.23
N LYS A 155 -22.77 -25.53 -17.84
CA LYS A 155 -23.50 -24.42 -17.19
C LYS A 155 -24.23 -24.86 -15.93
N ASN A 156 -24.76 -26.09 -15.88
CA ASN A 156 -25.44 -26.60 -14.69
C ASN A 156 -24.47 -26.80 -13.53
N THR A 157 -23.26 -27.26 -13.79
CA THR A 157 -22.21 -27.40 -12.78
C THR A 157 -21.80 -26.03 -12.27
N LEU A 158 -21.55 -25.07 -13.16
CA LEU A 158 -21.24 -23.70 -12.79
C LEU A 158 -22.37 -23.06 -11.97
N ASN A 159 -23.62 -23.25 -12.35
CA ASN A 159 -24.77 -22.80 -11.57
C ASN A 159 -24.82 -23.41 -10.16
N GLY A 160 -24.44 -24.68 -10.02
CA GLY A 160 -24.33 -25.35 -8.72
C GLY A 160 -23.25 -24.70 -7.83
N ILE A 161 -22.13 -24.31 -8.42
CA ILE A 161 -21.07 -23.58 -7.72
C ILE A 161 -21.53 -22.17 -7.36
N LEU A 162 -22.13 -21.46 -8.31
CA LEU A 162 -22.63 -20.10 -8.09
C LEU A 162 -23.76 -20.03 -7.06
N ALA A 163 -24.56 -21.08 -6.92
CA ALA A 163 -25.68 -21.14 -5.98
C ALA A 163 -25.27 -20.93 -4.52
N GLN A 164 -24.06 -21.32 -4.12
CA GLN A 164 -23.54 -21.07 -2.76
C GLN A 164 -23.32 -19.58 -2.44
N TYR A 165 -23.21 -18.74 -3.47
CA TYR A 165 -23.12 -17.28 -3.37
C TYR A 165 -24.48 -16.61 -3.58
N GLY A 166 -25.54 -17.37 -3.67
CA GLY A 166 -26.84 -16.93 -4.10
C GLY A 166 -26.96 -16.73 -5.62
N ALA A 167 -26.19 -17.34 -6.51
CA ALA A 167 -25.92 -17.00 -7.90
C ALA A 167 -26.38 -18.01 -8.95
N ASN A 168 -26.43 -17.53 -10.19
CA ASN A 168 -26.45 -18.35 -11.39
C ASN A 168 -25.71 -17.65 -12.54
N TYR A 169 -25.52 -18.37 -13.63
CA TYR A 169 -24.84 -17.89 -14.82
C TYR A 169 -25.40 -16.54 -15.33
N GLN A 170 -26.71 -16.39 -15.34
CA GLN A 170 -27.32 -15.17 -15.90
C GLN A 170 -27.05 -13.96 -15.01
N THR A 171 -27.19 -14.13 -13.71
CA THR A 171 -26.90 -13.06 -12.78
C THR A 171 -25.41 -12.67 -12.82
N LEU A 172 -24.47 -13.63 -12.99
CA LEU A 172 -23.04 -13.37 -13.19
C LEU A 172 -22.82 -12.53 -14.46
N ARG A 173 -23.42 -12.92 -15.55
CA ARG A 173 -23.31 -12.21 -16.81
C ARG A 173 -23.87 -10.77 -16.71
N ASP A 174 -25.04 -10.60 -16.11
CA ASP A 174 -25.71 -9.29 -16.00
C ASP A 174 -24.86 -8.29 -15.20
N TYR A 175 -24.16 -8.76 -14.20
CA TYR A 175 -23.27 -7.92 -13.43
C TYR A 175 -21.92 -7.65 -14.13
N LYS A 176 -21.35 -8.57 -14.93
CA LYS A 176 -20.24 -8.24 -15.83
C LYS A 176 -20.64 -7.12 -16.79
N ILE A 177 -21.85 -7.19 -17.31
CA ILE A 177 -22.42 -6.13 -18.15
C ILE A 177 -22.55 -4.82 -17.37
N MET A 178 -23.08 -4.86 -16.14
CA MET A 178 -23.18 -3.69 -15.27
C MET A 178 -21.82 -3.04 -15.05
N ASN A 179 -20.80 -3.81 -14.71
CA ASN A 179 -19.45 -3.27 -14.51
C ASN A 179 -18.84 -2.72 -15.79
N ALA A 180 -19.02 -3.39 -16.91
CA ALA A 180 -18.55 -2.89 -18.21
C ALA A 180 -19.19 -1.53 -18.57
N LYS A 181 -20.48 -1.35 -18.29
CA LYS A 181 -21.17 -0.06 -18.45
C LYS A 181 -20.56 1.01 -17.54
N ILE A 182 -20.31 0.70 -16.28
CA ILE A 182 -19.72 1.63 -15.31
C ILE A 182 -18.31 2.02 -15.72
N SER A 183 -17.48 1.06 -16.11
CA SER A 183 -16.13 1.30 -16.61
C SER A 183 -16.14 2.17 -17.88
N LYS A 184 -17.04 1.89 -18.81
CA LYS A 184 -17.23 2.68 -20.03
C LYS A 184 -17.69 4.11 -19.73
N LEU A 185 -18.59 4.28 -18.76
CA LEU A 185 -19.03 5.60 -18.29
C LEU A 185 -17.86 6.39 -17.73
N SER A 186 -17.07 5.80 -16.84
CA SER A 186 -15.90 6.44 -16.27
C SER A 186 -14.89 6.84 -17.36
N ALA A 187 -14.58 5.95 -18.28
CA ALA A 187 -13.70 6.24 -19.43
C ALA A 187 -14.29 7.29 -20.38
N HIS A 188 -15.61 7.31 -20.56
CA HIS A 188 -16.30 8.34 -21.34
C HIS A 188 -16.13 9.72 -20.71
N LEU A 189 -16.30 9.84 -19.40
CA LEU A 189 -16.23 11.11 -18.67
C LEU A 189 -14.80 11.61 -18.50
N TYR A 190 -13.88 10.75 -18.11
CA TYR A 190 -12.55 11.14 -17.65
C TYR A 190 -11.39 10.66 -18.52
N GLY A 191 -11.66 9.82 -19.52
CA GLY A 191 -10.66 9.18 -20.37
C GLY A 191 -9.90 8.05 -19.67
N SER A 192 -9.09 7.34 -20.42
CA SER A 192 -8.12 6.42 -19.83
C SER A 192 -7.05 7.22 -19.08
N ASN A 193 -6.71 6.77 -17.89
CA ASN A 193 -5.67 7.40 -17.05
C ASN A 193 -5.88 8.92 -16.85
N ALA A 194 -7.12 9.33 -16.59
CA ALA A 194 -7.50 10.73 -16.37
C ALA A 194 -7.18 11.69 -17.53
N SER A 195 -7.05 11.18 -18.77
CA SER A 195 -6.60 11.96 -19.93
C SER A 195 -7.55 13.08 -20.36
N LYS A 196 -8.82 13.06 -19.94
CA LYS A 196 -9.79 14.12 -20.22
C LYS A 196 -9.94 15.12 -19.08
N ILE A 197 -9.25 14.95 -17.97
CA ILE A 197 -9.25 15.92 -16.87
C ILE A 197 -8.20 16.98 -17.17
N ALA A 198 -8.62 18.23 -17.18
CA ALA A 198 -7.71 19.35 -17.44
C ALA A 198 -6.67 19.51 -16.31
N ASP A 199 -5.46 19.94 -16.65
CA ASP A 199 -4.35 20.09 -15.72
C ASP A 199 -4.68 21.01 -14.54
N ASN A 200 -5.42 22.10 -14.76
CA ASN A 200 -5.84 22.97 -13.65
C ASN A 200 -6.75 22.24 -12.65
N VAL A 201 -7.64 21.36 -13.12
CA VAL A 201 -8.52 20.54 -12.23
C VAL A 201 -7.67 19.52 -11.46
N LYS A 202 -6.65 18.95 -12.10
CA LYS A 202 -5.68 18.07 -11.44
C LYS A 202 -4.85 18.83 -10.40
N GLN A 203 -4.44 20.04 -10.70
CA GLN A 203 -3.68 20.89 -9.77
C GLN A 203 -4.54 21.27 -8.56
N ASP A 204 -5.77 21.76 -8.80
CA ASP A 204 -6.73 22.08 -7.72
C ASP A 204 -6.98 20.85 -6.82
N TYR A 205 -7.07 19.66 -7.43
CA TYR A 205 -7.26 18.40 -6.68
C TYR A 205 -6.03 18.03 -5.86
N LEU A 206 -4.83 18.17 -6.44
CA LEU A 206 -3.56 17.94 -5.76
C LEU A 206 -3.43 18.82 -4.51
N GLU A 207 -3.62 20.10 -4.68
CA GLU A 207 -3.49 21.11 -3.60
C GLU A 207 -4.53 20.92 -2.49
N ALA A 208 -5.75 20.46 -2.84
CA ALA A 208 -6.83 20.26 -1.90
C ALA A 208 -6.75 18.93 -1.12
N ASN A 209 -6.13 17.90 -1.69
CA ASN A 209 -6.21 16.55 -1.15
C ASN A 209 -4.85 15.93 -0.80
N TYR A 210 -3.75 16.59 -1.15
CA TYR A 210 -2.40 16.11 -0.86
C TYR A 210 -1.62 17.12 -0.03
N VAL A 211 -0.65 16.63 0.68
CA VAL A 211 0.39 17.45 1.32
C VAL A 211 1.72 17.19 0.65
N ALA A 212 2.46 18.28 0.39
CA ALA A 212 3.84 18.23 -0.07
C ALA A 212 4.77 18.59 1.08
N PHE A 213 5.83 17.80 1.26
CA PHE A 213 6.79 18.04 2.34
C PHE A 213 8.17 17.47 2.02
N ARG A 214 9.17 17.97 2.73
CA ARG A 214 10.48 17.32 2.86
C ARG A 214 10.71 16.96 4.31
N GLN A 215 11.54 15.96 4.55
CA GLN A 215 11.89 15.56 5.89
C GLN A 215 13.40 15.32 6.03
N LEU A 216 13.88 15.58 7.24
CA LEU A 216 15.17 15.15 7.74
C LEU A 216 14.90 14.11 8.83
N LEU A 217 15.42 12.90 8.66
CA LEU A 217 15.32 11.85 9.66
C LEU A 217 16.62 11.72 10.44
N ILE A 218 16.53 11.84 11.75
CA ILE A 218 17.60 11.48 12.69
C ILE A 218 17.23 10.13 13.30
N PRO A 219 17.81 9.01 12.82
CA PRO A 219 17.40 7.68 13.24
C PRO A 219 17.79 7.41 14.69
N THR A 220 17.00 6.58 15.38
CA THR A 220 17.29 6.13 16.75
C THR A 220 17.70 4.66 16.83
N TYR A 221 18.08 4.11 15.71
CA TYR A 221 18.66 2.78 15.55
C TYR A 221 19.77 2.83 14.51
N ASP A 222 20.57 1.78 14.44
CA ASP A 222 21.49 1.52 13.34
C ASP A 222 21.24 0.11 12.80
N TYR A 223 21.72 -0.16 11.61
CA TYR A 223 21.75 -1.53 11.09
C TYR A 223 22.88 -2.29 11.76
N LEU A 224 22.61 -3.55 12.07
CA LEU A 224 23.66 -4.45 12.50
C LEU A 224 24.49 -4.84 11.28
N TYR A 225 25.80 -4.57 11.36
CA TYR A 225 26.74 -4.84 10.26
C TYR A 225 27.59 -6.06 10.58
N VAL A 226 27.99 -6.76 9.51
CA VAL A 226 28.96 -7.85 9.63
C VAL A 226 30.32 -7.26 9.99
N LYS A 227 30.92 -7.81 11.02
CA LYS A 227 32.24 -7.39 11.51
C LYS A 227 33.32 -8.35 11.04
N ASP A 228 34.54 -7.83 10.86
CA ASP A 228 35.71 -8.65 10.66
C ASP A 228 36.24 -9.24 12.00
N SER A 229 37.31 -10.02 11.93
CA SER A 229 37.93 -10.65 13.11
C SER A 229 38.53 -9.65 14.11
N LEU A 230 38.65 -8.37 13.75
CA LEU A 230 39.09 -7.28 14.58
C LEU A 230 37.97 -6.44 15.14
N GLY A 231 36.74 -6.70 14.71
CA GLY A 231 35.54 -5.96 15.09
C GLY A 231 35.24 -4.74 14.19
N ASP A 232 35.94 -4.58 13.08
CA ASP A 232 35.70 -3.51 12.11
C ASP A 232 34.59 -3.87 11.14
N ASP A 233 33.85 -2.87 10.64
CA ASP A 233 32.79 -3.06 9.64
C ASP A 233 33.39 -3.53 8.30
N ILE A 234 32.69 -4.48 7.65
CA ILE A 234 33.00 -4.89 6.29
C ILE A 234 32.31 -3.97 5.30
N TYR A 235 33.04 -3.49 4.30
CA TYR A 235 32.55 -2.61 3.24
C TYR A 235 32.71 -3.24 1.86
N TYR A 236 31.79 -2.92 0.97
CA TYR A 236 31.79 -3.33 -0.43
C TYR A 236 31.68 -2.11 -1.34
N GLU A 237 32.49 -2.04 -2.39
CA GLU A 237 32.26 -1.12 -3.48
C GLU A 237 31.17 -1.72 -4.40
N THR A 238 30.15 -0.92 -4.74
CA THR A 238 29.06 -1.34 -5.59
C THR A 238 29.10 -0.61 -6.94
N ASP A 239 28.53 -1.23 -7.98
CA ASP A 239 28.22 -0.53 -9.22
C ASP A 239 26.90 0.29 -9.07
N ALA A 240 26.50 0.96 -10.17
CA ALA A 240 25.28 1.77 -10.19
C ALA A 240 24.00 0.98 -9.88
N ASP A 241 24.00 -0.33 -10.09
CA ASP A 241 22.89 -1.24 -9.83
C ASP A 241 22.95 -1.84 -8.41
N GLY A 242 23.89 -1.39 -7.57
CA GLY A 242 24.08 -1.90 -6.21
C GLY A 242 24.78 -3.24 -6.11
N LYS A 243 25.28 -3.79 -7.22
CA LYS A 243 26.02 -5.05 -7.22
C LYS A 243 27.45 -4.86 -6.71
N ILE A 244 27.88 -5.73 -5.82
CA ILE A 244 29.24 -5.70 -5.25
C ILE A 244 30.29 -5.90 -6.37
N LYS A 245 31.26 -4.99 -6.40
CA LYS A 245 32.25 -4.87 -7.47
C LYS A 245 33.66 -5.13 -6.98
N THR A 246 34.04 -4.48 -5.90
CA THR A 246 35.37 -4.56 -5.33
C THR A 246 35.33 -4.68 -3.82
N ALA A 247 36.30 -5.37 -3.25
CA ALA A 247 36.57 -5.37 -1.83
C ALA A 247 37.52 -4.22 -1.47
N VAL A 248 37.29 -3.58 -0.34
CA VAL A 248 38.10 -2.45 0.16
C VAL A 248 38.66 -2.84 1.51
N THR A 249 39.97 -2.72 1.68
CA THR A 249 40.62 -3.01 2.94
C THR A 249 40.38 -1.90 3.97
N SER A 250 40.60 -2.21 5.24
CA SER A 250 40.42 -1.23 6.32
C SER A 250 41.38 -0.02 6.21
N ASP A 251 42.49 -0.16 5.47
CA ASP A 251 43.40 0.94 5.14
C ASP A 251 43.08 1.67 3.83
N GLY A 252 41.98 1.28 3.12
CA GLY A 252 41.42 2.00 1.98
C GLY A 252 41.83 1.55 0.60
N LYS A 253 42.41 0.40 0.48
CA LYS A 253 42.78 -0.14 -0.82
C LYS A 253 41.66 -1.05 -1.37
N SER A 254 41.39 -0.91 -2.64
CA SER A 254 40.37 -1.69 -3.35
C SER A 254 41.02 -2.91 -4.02
N TYR A 255 40.34 -4.05 -3.96
CA TYR A 255 40.72 -5.30 -4.59
C TYR A 255 39.53 -5.84 -5.39
N ASP A 256 39.83 -6.38 -6.57
CA ASP A 256 38.83 -7.06 -7.38
C ASP A 256 38.32 -8.30 -6.64
N ILE A 257 37.00 -8.45 -6.64
CA ILE A 257 36.35 -9.62 -6.08
C ILE A 257 36.48 -10.76 -7.08
N ILE A 258 37.22 -11.81 -6.71
CA ILE A 258 37.43 -13.00 -7.55
C ILE A 258 36.21 -13.91 -7.49
N ALA A 259 35.63 -14.09 -6.30
CA ALA A 259 34.38 -14.80 -6.08
C ALA A 259 33.67 -14.22 -4.86
N TYR A 260 32.35 -14.21 -4.87
CA TYR A 260 31.55 -13.85 -3.71
C TYR A 260 30.30 -14.71 -3.63
N ASP A 261 29.91 -15.01 -2.41
CA ASP A 261 28.64 -15.60 -2.09
C ASP A 261 27.68 -14.49 -1.70
N THR A 262 26.55 -14.36 -2.41
CA THR A 262 25.56 -13.33 -2.16
C THR A 262 24.91 -13.44 -0.76
N GLU A 263 24.92 -14.64 -0.18
CA GLU A 263 24.38 -14.87 1.16
C GLU A 263 25.39 -14.57 2.26
N ASN A 264 26.68 -14.88 2.02
CA ASN A 264 27.68 -14.89 3.08
C ASN A 264 28.87 -13.92 2.85
N GLY A 265 28.94 -13.26 1.72
CA GLY A 265 29.97 -12.28 1.42
C GLY A 265 31.00 -12.71 0.38
N VAL A 266 32.16 -12.06 0.43
CA VAL A 266 33.20 -12.20 -0.57
C VAL A 266 34.22 -13.23 -0.14
N THR A 267 34.45 -14.22 -0.99
CA THR A 267 35.63 -15.09 -0.89
C THR A 267 36.73 -14.53 -1.77
N ILE A 268 37.91 -14.37 -1.21
CA ILE A 268 39.13 -14.08 -1.98
C ILE A 268 39.99 -15.33 -1.97
N ASP A 269 40.37 -15.74 -3.16
CA ASP A 269 41.46 -16.72 -3.33
C ASP A 269 42.78 -15.98 -3.15
N GLY A 270 43.28 -15.92 -1.91
CA GLY A 270 44.45 -15.13 -1.65
C GLY A 270 45.16 -15.48 -0.37
N GLU A 271 46.42 -15.58 -0.50
CA GLU A 271 47.35 -15.83 0.60
C GLU A 271 47.40 -14.62 1.55
N ASN A 272 47.10 -14.84 2.81
CA ASN A 272 47.74 -14.16 3.94
C ASN A 272 47.40 -12.72 4.29
N GLY A 273 46.31 -12.13 3.81
CA GLY A 273 45.88 -10.82 4.29
C GLY A 273 46.88 -9.69 4.08
N ILE A 274 47.69 -9.75 3.03
CA ILE A 274 48.59 -8.67 2.61
C ILE A 274 48.33 -8.35 1.15
N ASP A 275 48.09 -7.07 0.84
CA ASP A 275 47.85 -6.59 -0.50
C ASP A 275 49.15 -6.52 -1.35
N ALA A 276 49.01 -6.27 -2.65
CA ALA A 276 50.11 -6.12 -3.58
C ALA A 276 51.08 -4.97 -3.23
N ASN A 277 50.66 -4.05 -2.34
CA ASN A 277 51.48 -2.94 -1.86
C ASN A 277 52.02 -3.16 -0.44
N GLY A 278 51.82 -4.35 0.13
CA GLY A 278 52.30 -4.70 1.46
C GLY A 278 51.43 -4.24 2.63
N ASN A 279 50.17 -3.80 2.36
CA ASN A 279 49.28 -3.40 3.44
C ASN A 279 48.45 -4.57 3.91
N LYS A 280 48.09 -4.51 5.18
CA LYS A 280 47.29 -5.54 5.83
C LYS A 280 45.85 -5.53 5.34
N ILE A 281 45.37 -6.67 4.88
CA ILE A 281 43.98 -6.97 4.56
C ILE A 281 43.38 -7.64 5.80
N TYR A 282 42.13 -7.29 6.12
CA TYR A 282 41.41 -7.89 7.22
C TYR A 282 40.36 -8.87 6.69
N PHE A 283 40.20 -9.98 7.39
CA PHE A 283 39.24 -11.03 7.07
C PHE A 283 38.31 -11.25 8.25
N VAL A 284 37.09 -11.64 7.97
CA VAL A 284 36.13 -12.14 8.95
C VAL A 284 35.86 -13.59 8.71
N ALA A 285 35.63 -14.35 9.76
CA ALA A 285 35.16 -15.73 9.63
C ALA A 285 33.72 -15.72 9.07
N ASN A 286 33.48 -16.60 8.08
CA ASN A 286 32.13 -16.91 7.66
C ASN A 286 31.48 -17.73 8.80
N PRO A 287 30.32 -17.28 9.35
CA PRO A 287 29.63 -18.00 10.43
C PRO A 287 29.25 -19.43 10.08
N GLU A 288 29.08 -19.74 8.79
CA GLU A 288 28.61 -21.05 8.33
C GLU A 288 29.72 -22.00 7.85
N SER A 289 30.85 -21.48 7.40
CA SER A 289 31.91 -22.30 6.80
C SER A 289 33.27 -22.16 7.40
N ASP A 290 33.49 -21.36 8.42
CA ASP A 290 34.80 -20.98 8.99
C ASP A 290 35.77 -20.37 7.95
N GLU A 291 35.30 -20.02 6.77
CA GLU A 291 36.13 -19.35 5.76
C GLU A 291 36.32 -17.87 6.12
N LEU A 292 37.44 -17.32 5.65
CA LEU A 292 37.78 -15.93 5.91
C LEU A 292 37.27 -15.03 4.77
N HIS A 293 36.64 -13.92 5.11
CA HIS A 293 36.20 -12.89 4.20
C HIS A 293 36.99 -11.61 4.34
N VAL A 294 37.12 -10.87 3.25
CA VAL A 294 37.82 -9.61 3.25
C VAL A 294 37.03 -8.56 4.01
N ALA A 295 37.70 -7.86 4.90
CA ALA A 295 37.21 -6.65 5.53
C ALA A 295 37.39 -5.45 4.59
N TYR A 296 36.46 -4.53 4.63
CA TYR A 296 36.43 -3.38 3.75
C TYR A 296 36.38 -2.09 4.53
N ARG A 297 36.75 -1.00 3.88
CA ARG A 297 36.52 0.31 4.39
C ARG A 297 35.91 1.22 3.33
N LYS A 298 35.28 2.29 3.77
CA LYS A 298 34.52 3.22 2.92
C LYS A 298 35.48 4.01 2.00
N THR A 299 35.35 3.83 0.68
CA THR A 299 35.98 4.66 -0.37
C THR A 299 35.01 4.78 -1.54
N GLY A 300 34.69 6.01 -1.95
CA GLY A 300 33.76 6.21 -3.08
C GLY A 300 32.35 5.62 -2.84
N LEU A 301 31.81 4.93 -3.83
CA LEU A 301 30.52 4.21 -3.72
C LEU A 301 30.71 2.89 -2.96
N VAL A 302 30.56 2.93 -1.67
CA VAL A 302 30.80 1.79 -0.79
C VAL A 302 29.65 1.64 0.20
N ALA A 303 29.17 0.41 0.34
CA ALA A 303 28.16 0.06 1.33
C ALA A 303 28.73 -0.88 2.41
N ARG A 304 28.32 -0.68 3.66
CA ARG A 304 28.59 -1.66 4.72
C ARG A 304 27.75 -2.92 4.51
N LYS A 305 28.32 -4.09 4.77
CA LYS A 305 27.57 -5.35 4.69
C LYS A 305 26.63 -5.47 5.87
N ASN A 306 25.32 -5.49 5.59
CA ASN A 306 24.30 -5.68 6.62
C ASN A 306 24.25 -7.14 7.09
N SER A 307 24.03 -7.35 8.38
CA SER A 307 23.60 -8.62 8.93
C SER A 307 22.14 -8.84 8.59
N LEU A 308 21.79 -10.06 8.18
CA LEU A 308 20.43 -10.41 7.79
C LEU A 308 19.82 -11.41 8.78
N ASP A 309 18.51 -11.34 8.97
CA ASP A 309 17.77 -12.34 9.71
C ASP A 309 17.53 -13.61 8.84
N GLU A 310 16.90 -14.64 9.42
CA GLU A 310 16.58 -15.90 8.73
C GLU A 310 15.67 -15.73 7.49
N LYS A 311 15.04 -14.57 7.31
CA LYS A 311 14.17 -14.22 6.18
C LYS A 311 14.86 -13.32 5.17
N GLY A 312 16.12 -12.95 5.39
CA GLY A 312 16.89 -12.05 4.54
C GLY A 312 16.64 -10.56 4.80
N ASN A 313 15.97 -10.18 5.88
CA ASN A 313 15.78 -8.77 6.23
C ASN A 313 17.00 -8.25 7.00
N LYS A 314 17.35 -6.97 6.78
CA LYS A 314 18.39 -6.29 7.55
C LYS A 314 18.03 -6.27 9.04
N ILE A 315 18.95 -6.66 9.89
CA ILE A 315 18.78 -6.60 11.35
C ILE A 315 19.05 -5.17 11.81
N ILE A 316 18.17 -4.63 12.64
CA ILE A 316 18.34 -3.32 13.27
C ILE A 316 18.63 -3.47 14.76
N GLU A 317 19.39 -2.52 15.32
CA GLU A 317 19.70 -2.42 16.73
C GLU A 317 19.33 -1.02 17.25
N ASP A 318 18.41 -0.98 18.22
CA ASP A 318 17.99 0.28 18.83
C ASP A 318 19.14 0.89 19.65
N PHE A 319 19.28 2.20 19.56
CA PHE A 319 20.25 2.92 20.38
C PHE A 319 19.85 2.92 21.87
N SER A 320 20.85 3.08 22.74
CA SER A 320 20.61 3.23 24.18
C SER A 320 19.77 4.48 24.48
N ALA A 321 19.08 4.47 25.62
CA ALA A 321 18.25 5.60 26.04
C ALA A 321 19.05 6.92 26.13
N GLU A 322 20.33 6.85 26.55
CA GLU A 322 21.25 8.00 26.63
C GLU A 322 21.54 8.54 25.23
N LYS A 323 21.81 7.65 24.26
CA LYS A 323 22.06 8.03 22.87
C LYS A 323 20.81 8.65 22.23
N VAL A 324 19.63 8.06 22.47
CA VAL A 324 18.35 8.60 22.00
C VAL A 324 18.09 9.99 22.59
N ALA A 325 18.41 10.23 23.87
CA ALA A 325 18.28 11.54 24.50
C ALA A 325 19.23 12.58 23.87
N GLN A 326 20.46 12.17 23.50
CA GLN A 326 21.39 13.04 22.77
C GLN A 326 20.86 13.40 21.38
N LEU A 327 20.35 12.43 20.63
CA LEU A 327 19.77 12.63 19.29
C LEU A 327 18.51 13.50 19.34
N LYS A 328 17.70 13.36 20.39
CA LYS A 328 16.57 14.27 20.61
C LYS A 328 17.04 15.72 20.74
N LYS A 329 18.06 15.95 21.56
CA LYS A 329 18.63 17.29 21.72
C LYS A 329 19.22 17.82 20.42
N GLU A 330 19.88 16.97 19.65
CA GLU A 330 20.41 17.31 18.33
C GLU A 330 19.27 17.72 17.38
N ALA A 331 18.17 16.96 17.33
CA ALA A 331 16.99 17.31 16.55
C ALA A 331 16.39 18.68 16.97
N GLU A 332 16.27 18.90 18.31
CA GLU A 332 15.80 20.19 18.86
C GLU A 332 16.74 21.35 18.56
N ASP A 333 18.04 21.12 18.54
CA ASP A 333 19.05 22.14 18.19
C ASP A 333 19.05 22.41 16.67
N THR A 334 18.88 21.37 15.85
CA THR A 334 18.74 21.47 14.40
C THR A 334 17.50 22.28 14.02
N MET A 335 16.38 22.07 14.68
CA MET A 335 15.16 22.85 14.48
C MET A 335 15.38 24.38 14.65
N LYS A 336 16.29 24.79 15.49
CA LYS A 336 16.60 26.22 15.73
C LYS A 336 17.33 26.87 14.55
N LEU A 337 17.91 26.07 13.65
CA LEU A 337 18.59 26.52 12.45
C LEU A 337 17.63 26.75 11.28
N ILE A 338 16.41 26.20 11.38
CA ILE A 338 15.42 26.26 10.30
C ILE A 338 14.69 27.62 10.36
N VAL A 339 14.59 28.24 9.21
CA VAL A 339 13.81 29.47 9.03
C VAL A 339 12.48 29.13 8.36
N LYS A 340 11.38 29.59 8.94
CA LYS A 340 10.03 29.38 8.36
C LYS A 340 9.98 29.93 6.94
N GLY A 341 9.57 29.09 5.99
CA GLY A 341 9.43 29.45 4.59
C GLY A 341 10.73 29.37 3.77
N ASP A 342 11.88 29.10 4.40
CA ASP A 342 13.15 28.89 3.71
C ASP A 342 13.33 27.41 3.33
N GLY A 343 12.66 27.01 2.25
CA GLY A 343 12.71 25.64 1.74
C GLY A 343 14.07 25.21 1.22
N ASP A 344 14.83 26.13 0.64
CA ASP A 344 16.18 25.87 0.12
C ASP A 344 17.17 25.68 1.26
N GLY A 345 17.13 26.55 2.29
CA GLY A 345 17.93 26.38 3.49
C GLY A 345 17.63 25.10 4.25
N PHE A 346 16.37 24.64 4.25
CA PHE A 346 16.03 23.35 4.82
C PHE A 346 16.58 22.17 4.00
N LEU A 347 16.55 22.26 2.67
CA LEU A 347 17.17 21.26 1.80
C LEU A 347 18.69 21.19 1.99
N ASP A 348 19.36 22.32 2.12
CA ASP A 348 20.81 22.37 2.42
C ASP A 348 21.11 21.68 3.76
N LEU A 349 20.25 21.89 4.74
CA LEU A 349 20.37 21.24 6.04
C LEU A 349 20.18 19.72 5.95
N ILE A 350 19.18 19.25 5.18
CA ILE A 350 18.97 17.83 4.89
C ILE A 350 20.20 17.22 4.26
N ASN A 351 20.76 17.85 3.21
CA ASN A 351 21.95 17.37 2.51
C ASN A 351 23.18 17.28 3.43
N LEU A 352 23.32 18.23 4.35
CA LEU A 352 24.39 18.22 5.35
C LEU A 352 24.26 17.01 6.28
N TYR A 353 23.07 16.71 6.75
CA TYR A 353 22.80 15.59 7.66
C TYR A 353 22.82 14.22 6.97
N ASP A 354 22.35 14.13 5.73
CA ASP A 354 22.38 12.89 4.95
C ASP A 354 23.80 12.36 4.78
N SER A 355 24.79 13.25 4.63
CA SER A 355 26.21 12.86 4.61
C SER A 355 26.69 12.21 5.89
N ASN A 356 26.01 12.43 7.02
CA ASN A 356 26.42 11.95 8.35
C ASN A 356 25.67 10.66 8.76
N TYR A 357 24.39 10.52 8.40
CA TYR A 357 23.55 9.42 8.89
C TYR A 357 23.22 8.38 7.82
N GLY A 358 23.43 8.70 6.54
CA GLY A 358 23.00 7.87 5.42
C GLY A 358 21.47 7.71 5.36
N SER A 359 20.95 7.36 4.22
CA SER A 359 19.52 7.11 4.05
C SER A 359 19.13 5.79 4.74
N VAL A 360 18.64 5.85 5.95
CA VAL A 360 18.11 4.69 6.68
C VAL A 360 16.69 4.35 6.18
N VAL A 361 15.97 5.34 5.68
CA VAL A 361 14.69 5.17 4.99
C VAL A 361 14.94 5.36 3.50
N ASP A 362 14.75 4.31 2.72
CA ASP A 362 15.06 4.27 1.29
C ASP A 362 14.71 5.57 0.54
N ASN A 363 15.74 6.15 -0.09
CA ASN A 363 15.72 7.15 -1.17
C ASN A 363 14.88 8.42 -1.00
N THR A 364 14.42 8.78 0.20
CA THR A 364 13.49 9.90 0.38
C THR A 364 14.09 11.13 1.04
N VAL A 365 15.36 11.08 1.40
CA VAL A 365 16.03 12.21 2.05
C VAL A 365 16.28 13.32 1.04
N GLY A 366 15.69 14.48 1.30
CA GLY A 366 15.81 15.66 0.44
C GLY A 366 14.86 15.71 -0.76
N GLU A 367 14.18 14.63 -1.12
CA GLU A 367 13.17 14.66 -2.17
C GLU A 367 11.83 15.21 -1.66
N MET A 368 11.06 15.83 -2.58
CA MET A 368 9.70 16.25 -2.27
C MET A 368 8.79 15.04 -2.16
N CYS A 369 8.13 14.89 -1.02
CA CYS A 369 7.18 13.85 -0.75
C CYS A 369 5.75 14.35 -0.93
N TYR A 370 4.87 13.53 -1.50
CA TYR A 370 3.44 13.82 -1.66
C TYR A 370 2.60 12.69 -1.06
N LEU A 371 1.75 13.03 -0.08
CA LEU A 371 0.85 12.06 0.55
C LEU A 371 -0.58 12.57 0.51
N ALA A 372 -1.49 11.67 0.13
CA ALA A 372 -2.93 11.97 0.13
C ALA A 372 -3.48 12.01 1.55
N VAL A 373 -4.13 13.12 1.90
CA VAL A 373 -4.70 13.33 3.23
C VAL A 373 -5.88 12.39 3.48
N GLY A 374 -5.87 11.74 4.63
CA GLY A 374 -6.93 10.81 5.02
C GLY A 374 -6.89 9.43 4.35
N LYS A 375 -5.94 9.16 3.49
CA LYS A 375 -5.72 7.83 2.89
C LYS A 375 -5.04 6.90 3.87
N SER A 376 -5.28 5.59 3.69
CA SER A 376 -4.61 4.55 4.46
C SER A 376 -3.47 3.95 3.65
N TYR A 377 -2.30 3.97 4.23
CA TYR A 377 -1.10 3.31 3.70
C TYR A 377 -0.76 2.04 4.50
N SER A 378 -1.40 1.83 5.66
CA SER A 378 -1.16 0.67 6.53
C SER A 378 -1.66 -0.63 5.91
N GLY A 379 -0.80 -1.61 5.88
CA GLY A 379 -1.09 -2.94 5.32
C GLY A 379 -0.70 -3.11 3.86
N TYR A 380 -0.21 -2.06 3.23
CA TYR A 380 0.27 -2.08 1.85
C TYR A 380 1.79 -1.94 1.76
N THR A 381 2.38 -1.11 2.63
CA THR A 381 3.82 -0.97 2.74
C THR A 381 4.28 -1.27 4.16
N THR A 382 5.54 -1.66 4.31
CA THR A 382 6.18 -1.85 5.63
C THR A 382 6.10 -0.57 6.47
N ASN A 383 6.15 0.59 5.83
CA ASN A 383 6.14 1.91 6.46
C ASN A 383 4.77 2.60 6.42
N GLY A 384 3.70 1.91 6.01
CA GLY A 384 2.38 2.52 5.79
C GLY A 384 1.84 3.27 7.01
N LYS A 385 2.02 2.73 8.21
CA LYS A 385 1.62 3.42 9.46
C LYS A 385 2.41 4.72 9.65
N LEU A 386 3.72 4.72 9.41
CA LEU A 386 4.54 5.92 9.49
C LEU A 386 4.09 6.99 8.50
N LEU A 387 3.81 6.60 7.24
CA LEU A 387 3.32 7.52 6.22
C LEU A 387 1.99 8.17 6.63
N GLU A 388 1.06 7.41 7.23
CA GLU A 388 -0.20 7.96 7.76
C GLU A 388 0.02 8.96 8.91
N GLU A 389 0.92 8.65 9.82
CA GLU A 389 1.23 9.50 10.97
C GLU A 389 1.94 10.78 10.53
N VAL A 390 2.94 10.67 9.64
CA VAL A 390 3.63 11.82 9.05
C VAL A 390 2.65 12.70 8.26
N CYS A 391 1.80 12.10 7.42
CA CYS A 391 0.80 12.85 6.65
C CYS A 391 -0.13 13.68 7.57
N LYS A 392 -0.57 13.11 8.68
CA LYS A 392 -1.41 13.81 9.67
C LYS A 392 -0.67 14.98 10.33
N GLU A 393 0.62 14.83 10.64
CA GLU A 393 1.40 15.93 11.22
C GLU A 393 1.63 17.04 10.20
N VAL A 394 2.00 16.70 8.96
CA VAL A 394 2.16 17.67 7.88
C VAL A 394 0.87 18.44 7.58
N ALA A 395 -0.28 17.75 7.57
CA ALA A 395 -1.57 18.38 7.27
C ALA A 395 -1.99 19.46 8.29
N LYS A 396 -1.42 19.44 9.50
CA LYS A 396 -1.66 20.48 10.52
C LYS A 396 -0.85 21.75 10.33
N LEU A 397 0.22 21.68 9.54
CA LEU A 397 1.15 22.79 9.30
C LEU A 397 0.58 23.74 8.26
N GLU A 398 0.90 25.02 8.37
CA GLU A 398 0.82 25.95 7.24
C GLU A 398 1.99 25.72 6.29
N ILE A 399 1.88 26.18 5.05
CA ILE A 399 2.97 26.14 4.09
C ILE A 399 4.18 26.91 4.63
N GLY A 400 5.36 26.30 4.56
CA GLY A 400 6.60 26.85 5.12
C GLY A 400 6.78 26.59 6.62
N ASP A 401 5.76 26.09 7.33
CA ASP A 401 5.91 25.66 8.72
C ASP A 401 6.60 24.30 8.82
N PHE A 402 7.20 24.07 9.96
CA PHE A 402 7.91 22.82 10.24
C PHE A 402 7.60 22.30 11.64
N THR A 403 7.82 21.01 11.83
CA THR A 403 7.60 20.31 13.11
C THR A 403 8.62 19.24 13.36
N LEU A 404 8.74 18.84 14.63
CA LEU A 404 9.48 17.66 15.07
C LEU A 404 8.50 16.56 15.44
N TYR A 405 8.54 15.45 14.72
CA TYR A 405 7.73 14.27 14.98
C TYR A 405 8.61 13.10 15.42
N ARG A 406 8.16 12.32 16.41
CA ARG A 406 8.85 11.11 16.89
C ARG A 406 8.11 9.86 16.45
N SER A 407 8.78 9.01 15.68
CA SER A 407 8.31 7.66 15.33
C SER A 407 9.20 6.58 15.97
N ASP A 408 8.85 5.33 15.71
CA ASP A 408 9.71 4.19 16.09
C ASP A 408 11.05 4.20 15.35
N TYR A 409 11.14 4.87 14.20
CA TYR A 409 12.37 4.99 13.39
C TYR A 409 13.30 6.10 13.84
N GLY A 410 12.79 7.16 14.47
CA GLY A 410 13.64 8.28 14.88
C GLY A 410 12.89 9.59 15.03
N PHE A 411 13.64 10.68 14.97
CA PHE A 411 13.15 12.04 14.99
C PHE A 411 13.05 12.56 13.57
N HIS A 412 11.83 12.90 13.14
CA HIS A 412 11.55 13.47 11.83
C HIS A 412 11.39 14.98 11.98
N ILE A 413 12.26 15.75 11.39
CA ILE A 413 12.06 17.18 11.20
C ILE A 413 11.42 17.35 9.83
N ILE A 414 10.22 17.89 9.78
CA ILE A 414 9.38 17.91 8.59
C ILE A 414 9.00 19.35 8.30
N MET A 415 9.19 19.82 7.07
CA MET A 415 8.70 21.12 6.60
C MET A 415 7.65 20.90 5.52
N ARG A 416 6.51 21.62 5.63
CA ARG A 416 5.46 21.61 4.61
C ARG A 416 5.80 22.58 3.49
N TYR A 417 5.56 22.15 2.26
CA TYR A 417 5.76 22.91 1.03
C TYR A 417 4.43 23.12 0.29
N GLU A 418 4.42 24.07 -0.65
CA GLU A 418 3.40 24.10 -1.69
C GLU A 418 3.56 22.88 -2.61
N CYS A 419 2.44 22.39 -3.14
CA CYS A 419 2.50 21.38 -4.19
C CYS A 419 3.08 22.02 -5.46
N GLU A 420 4.12 21.41 -6.02
CA GLU A 420 4.74 21.92 -7.26
C GLU A 420 3.73 21.86 -8.42
N GLU A 421 3.80 22.83 -9.31
CA GLU A 421 2.91 22.87 -10.48
C GLU A 421 3.10 21.62 -11.33
N LYS A 422 1.99 20.89 -11.57
CA LYS A 422 1.96 19.65 -12.35
C LYS A 422 2.86 18.52 -11.84
N ALA A 423 3.19 18.51 -10.55
CA ALA A 423 3.99 17.43 -9.97
C ALA A 423 3.45 16.04 -10.32
N PHE A 424 2.13 15.89 -10.45
CA PHE A 424 1.45 14.67 -10.86
C PHE A 424 1.83 14.16 -12.27
N SER A 425 2.43 14.99 -13.13
CA SER A 425 2.88 14.62 -14.46
C SER A 425 4.41 14.46 -14.58
N GLU A 426 5.15 14.78 -13.53
CA GLU A 426 6.61 14.69 -13.49
C GLU A 426 7.06 13.27 -13.19
N SER A 427 7.87 12.68 -14.07
CA SER A 427 8.36 11.31 -13.90
C SER A 427 9.22 11.12 -12.63
N LYS A 428 9.92 12.18 -12.18
CA LYS A 428 10.73 12.16 -10.94
C LYS A 428 9.87 11.94 -9.68
N TYR A 429 8.58 12.29 -9.73
CA TYR A 429 7.65 12.10 -8.61
C TYR A 429 6.71 10.90 -8.77
N SER A 430 6.86 10.12 -9.85
CA SER A 430 5.95 9.00 -10.13
C SER A 430 5.86 7.99 -8.97
N GLY A 431 6.97 7.71 -8.31
CA GLY A 431 7.01 6.82 -7.15
C GLY A 431 6.27 7.35 -5.91
N TRP A 432 5.93 8.66 -5.86
CA TRP A 432 5.18 9.27 -4.77
C TRP A 432 3.67 9.28 -4.99
N PHE A 433 3.25 9.25 -6.27
CA PHE A 433 1.84 9.23 -6.66
C PHE A 433 1.34 7.86 -7.08
N VAL A 434 2.25 6.93 -7.33
CA VAL A 434 1.98 5.56 -7.76
C VAL A 434 2.74 4.59 -6.86
N ASP A 435 2.02 3.71 -6.20
CA ASP A 435 2.58 2.56 -5.52
C ASP A 435 2.05 1.31 -6.19
N GLU A 436 2.90 0.57 -6.89
CA GLU A 436 2.53 -0.65 -7.62
C GLU A 436 1.94 -1.71 -6.69
N ASN A 437 2.37 -1.74 -5.44
CA ASN A 437 1.84 -2.66 -4.44
C ASN A 437 0.47 -2.22 -3.91
N LEU A 438 0.17 -0.91 -3.98
CA LEU A 438 -1.07 -0.34 -3.47
C LEU A 438 -2.16 -0.22 -4.53
N ASN A 439 -1.86 -0.38 -5.80
CA ASN A 439 -2.69 0.06 -6.91
C ASN A 439 -3.18 1.52 -6.72
N PHE A 440 -2.38 2.33 -6.02
CA PHE A 440 -2.72 3.69 -5.68
C PHE A 440 -1.97 4.64 -6.58
N ASP A 441 -2.72 5.35 -7.41
CA ASP A 441 -2.19 6.29 -8.37
C ASP A 441 -3.05 7.56 -8.34
N PHE A 442 -2.40 8.71 -8.47
CA PHE A 442 -3.06 10.02 -8.47
C PHE A 442 -4.21 10.12 -9.49
N ASN A 443 -4.00 9.58 -10.71
CA ASN A 443 -5.03 9.62 -11.75
C ASN A 443 -6.25 8.78 -11.35
N THR A 444 -6.04 7.62 -10.76
CA THR A 444 -7.12 6.79 -10.23
C THR A 444 -7.85 7.50 -9.09
N ASP A 445 -7.11 8.15 -8.20
CA ASP A 445 -7.68 8.85 -7.05
C ASP A 445 -8.58 10.02 -7.47
N ILE A 446 -8.10 10.89 -8.37
CA ILE A 446 -8.89 12.02 -8.85
C ILE A 446 -10.11 11.56 -9.67
N VAL A 447 -9.96 10.54 -10.53
CA VAL A 447 -11.09 9.97 -11.28
C VAL A 447 -12.16 9.46 -10.33
N ASN A 448 -11.78 8.69 -9.33
CA ASN A 448 -12.73 8.15 -8.35
C ASN A 448 -13.46 9.26 -7.58
N ASN A 449 -12.73 10.29 -7.14
CA ASN A 449 -13.32 11.42 -6.44
C ASN A 449 -14.34 12.18 -7.31
N LEU A 450 -13.95 12.53 -8.53
CA LEU A 450 -14.82 13.25 -9.46
C LEU A 450 -16.02 12.39 -9.90
N PHE A 451 -15.80 11.09 -10.07
CA PHE A 451 -16.87 10.17 -10.44
C PHE A 451 -17.90 10.05 -9.31
N MET A 452 -17.47 9.85 -8.07
CA MET A 452 -18.38 9.80 -6.93
C MET A 452 -19.16 11.11 -6.76
N LYS A 453 -18.49 12.27 -6.84
CA LYS A 453 -19.18 13.57 -6.82
C LYS A 453 -20.21 13.71 -7.94
N ARG A 454 -19.92 13.18 -9.12
CA ARG A 454 -20.85 13.21 -10.25
C ARG A 454 -22.08 12.33 -10.03
N LEU A 455 -21.94 11.23 -9.26
CA LEU A 455 -23.02 10.29 -8.97
C LEU A 455 -23.88 10.68 -7.77
N GLU A 456 -23.40 11.53 -6.85
CA GLU A 456 -24.15 11.93 -5.65
C GLU A 456 -25.61 12.31 -5.91
N PRO A 457 -25.95 13.17 -6.91
CA PRO A 457 -27.35 13.54 -7.17
C PRO A 457 -28.25 12.36 -7.59
N TYR A 458 -27.66 11.34 -8.22
CA TYR A 458 -28.38 10.13 -8.64
C TYR A 458 -28.57 9.14 -7.50
N MET A 459 -27.70 9.17 -6.49
CA MET A 459 -27.76 8.25 -5.35
C MET A 459 -28.91 8.59 -4.39
N GLU A 460 -29.32 9.86 -4.29
CA GLU A 460 -30.37 10.31 -3.37
C GLU A 460 -31.73 9.66 -3.63
N GLY A 461 -32.04 9.32 -4.89
CA GLY A 461 -33.30 8.71 -5.28
C GLY A 461 -33.37 7.19 -5.12
N ILE A 462 -32.27 6.53 -4.75
CA ILE A 462 -32.19 5.07 -4.72
C ILE A 462 -32.80 4.53 -3.43
N THR A 463 -33.72 3.58 -3.59
CA THR A 463 -34.45 2.97 -2.48
C THR A 463 -34.22 1.45 -2.42
N PHE A 464 -34.23 0.91 -1.20
CA PHE A 464 -34.13 -0.52 -0.93
C PHE A 464 -35.46 -1.10 -0.47
N ASN A 465 -35.75 -2.34 -0.88
CA ASN A 465 -36.81 -3.12 -0.29
C ASN A 465 -36.27 -3.80 0.97
N GLU A 466 -36.57 -3.23 2.12
CA GLU A 466 -36.06 -3.68 3.41
C GLU A 466 -36.56 -5.08 3.79
N GLU A 467 -37.71 -5.52 3.32
CA GLU A 467 -38.22 -6.88 3.53
C GLU A 467 -37.27 -7.91 2.90
N TYR A 468 -36.91 -7.72 1.63
CA TYR A 468 -35.99 -8.63 0.94
C TYR A 468 -34.57 -8.49 1.43
N LYS A 469 -34.13 -7.28 1.75
CA LYS A 469 -32.78 -7.00 2.27
C LYS A 469 -32.54 -7.67 3.62
N SER A 470 -33.51 -7.66 4.52
CA SER A 470 -33.40 -8.27 5.84
C SER A 470 -33.16 -9.78 5.81
N GLY A 471 -33.52 -10.44 4.69
CA GLY A 471 -33.22 -11.85 4.45
C GLY A 471 -31.76 -12.16 4.06
N ILE A 472 -30.94 -11.12 3.80
CA ILE A 472 -29.54 -11.28 3.35
C ILE A 472 -28.61 -10.88 4.48
N ASP A 473 -27.91 -11.87 5.04
CA ASP A 473 -26.98 -11.68 6.15
C ASP A 473 -25.54 -11.97 5.71
N ILE A 474 -24.71 -10.91 5.64
CA ILE A 474 -23.29 -11.03 5.27
C ILE A 474 -22.52 -12.03 6.16
N SER A 475 -22.93 -12.22 7.40
CA SER A 475 -22.25 -13.15 8.30
C SER A 475 -22.43 -14.61 7.86
N THR A 476 -23.54 -14.92 7.20
CA THR A 476 -23.92 -16.28 6.74
C THR A 476 -23.57 -16.55 5.28
N ILE A 477 -23.37 -15.51 4.46
CA ILE A 477 -23.02 -15.67 3.04
C ILE A 477 -21.62 -16.29 2.92
N THR A 478 -21.48 -17.21 1.97
CA THR A 478 -20.19 -17.83 1.64
C THR A 478 -19.22 -16.80 1.04
N PRO A 479 -17.95 -16.70 1.52
CA PRO A 479 -16.96 -15.85 0.88
C PRO A 479 -16.66 -16.30 -0.55
N ASN A 480 -16.62 -15.37 -1.48
CA ASN A 480 -16.32 -15.64 -2.89
C ASN A 480 -14.90 -15.17 -3.23
N TYR A 481 -14.06 -16.09 -3.66
CA TYR A 481 -12.65 -15.84 -4.00
C TYR A 481 -12.36 -15.96 -5.50
N ASN A 482 -13.31 -16.38 -6.32
CA ASN A 482 -13.03 -16.89 -7.66
C ASN A 482 -13.68 -16.10 -8.80
N PHE A 483 -14.77 -15.38 -8.57
CA PHE A 483 -15.55 -14.75 -9.64
C PHE A 483 -15.48 -13.22 -9.57
N TYR A 484 -14.33 -12.68 -9.82
CA TYR A 484 -14.09 -11.22 -9.84
C TYR A 484 -14.37 -10.58 -11.19
#